data_084ead69da491bdf2818a054cae60a0d
#
_entry.id   084ead69da491bdf2818a054cae60a0d
#
_cell.length_a   1.000
_cell.length_b   1.000
_cell.length_c   1.000
_cell.angle_alpha   90.00
_cell.angle_beta   90.00
_cell.angle_gamma   90.00
#
_symmetry.space_group_name_H-M   'P 1'
#
loop_
_entity.id
_entity.type
_entity.pdbx_description
1 polymer ?
#
loop_
_entity_poly.entity_id
_entity_poly.type
_entity_poly.pdbx_seq_one_letter_code
_entity_poly.pdbx_strand_id
1 'polypeptide(L)'
;MENKQKILVVDDERFNINVLVDLLKPNYKMMAAINGEQALKAARSASPPDLILLDIMMPEIDGYEVCRQLKLDGATRDIPVIFVTAMGQEEDETKGLDIGAADYLTKPISPAIVEARVKTQLALKKNMEDLRKAYSIIELQKDRMQTELNVGRDIQLAMVPKEFPVSEGYSIHAILEPAREVGGDFYDVFAIDEDHVCFCVGDVSGKGVPAALFMAMAKTLIKSRASDDSSTASIVTHVNDELSKDNEGCLFVTLFVCILNVCTGELKTTNAGHNPPLLKHANGSITVLKHRDGPVVAAIEGMTYSEQCVQLEKGDTLLLFTDGVTEADNIEGVLFGDDRLEKLLSDWQGDSIDALAAHVVQTTHAYEGEDRQADDITVLTMNYHGKNTVDANGFEIGIDNDLSKIDLVNERFMLFSQANELPKKTAAAIRMAFDELLTNIISYAYDDEGQHKIDIRVSLLNDAVVIVITDGGIPFNPFQLKTPDTEASIDDRDIGGLGVHLVREMLDQVNYQRKVNQNVVTLVKGIDPEF
;
A
#
# COMPACT_ATOMS: atom_id res chain seq x y z
N MET A 1 -35.36 45.01 -14.38
CA MET A 1 -35.14 45.64 -15.71
C MET A 1 -34.18 44.69 -16.44
N GLU A 2 -34.63 44.03 -17.50
CA GLU A 2 -33.78 43.21 -18.34
C GLU A 2 -32.64 44.05 -18.89
N ASN A 3 -31.42 43.60 -18.70
CA ASN A 3 -30.23 44.29 -19.17
C ASN A 3 -30.15 44.10 -20.70
N LYS A 4 -30.72 45.00 -21.48
CA LYS A 4 -30.72 44.93 -22.95
C LYS A 4 -29.29 44.84 -23.45
N GLN A 5 -29.03 43.86 -24.35
CA GLN A 5 -27.74 43.67 -25.01
C GLN A 5 -27.37 44.92 -25.82
N LYS A 6 -26.08 45.22 -25.91
CA LYS A 6 -25.53 46.43 -26.54
C LYS A 6 -25.01 46.13 -27.92
N ILE A 7 -25.40 46.93 -28.89
CA ILE A 7 -24.92 46.81 -30.26
C ILE A 7 -24.21 48.09 -30.64
N LEU A 8 -22.98 47.97 -31.11
CA LEU A 8 -22.22 49.08 -31.68
C LEU A 8 -22.40 49.06 -33.19
N VAL A 9 -22.85 50.18 -33.74
CA VAL A 9 -22.94 50.44 -35.18
C VAL A 9 -21.79 51.35 -35.57
N VAL A 10 -21.00 50.93 -36.58
CA VAL A 10 -19.84 51.67 -37.07
C VAL A 10 -19.99 51.90 -38.57
N ASP A 11 -20.07 53.14 -38.99
CA ASP A 11 -20.16 53.55 -40.41
C ASP A 11 -19.74 55.02 -40.48
N ASP A 12 -19.03 55.48 -41.50
CA ASP A 12 -18.62 56.86 -41.64
C ASP A 12 -19.78 57.77 -42.08
N GLU A 13 -20.82 57.20 -42.67
CA GLU A 13 -22.05 57.89 -43.07
C GLU A 13 -23.10 57.85 -41.94
N ARG A 14 -23.40 58.99 -41.34
CA ARG A 14 -24.40 59.14 -40.28
C ARG A 14 -25.80 58.62 -40.68
N PHE A 15 -26.13 58.67 -41.98
CA PHE A 15 -27.39 58.16 -42.50
C PHE A 15 -27.50 56.63 -42.25
N ASN A 16 -26.46 55.88 -42.58
CA ASN A 16 -26.42 54.43 -42.40
C ASN A 16 -26.52 54.06 -40.91
N ILE A 17 -25.79 54.78 -40.04
CA ILE A 17 -25.89 54.62 -38.60
C ILE A 17 -27.33 54.78 -38.12
N ASN A 18 -27.99 55.85 -38.53
CA ASN A 18 -29.37 56.14 -38.10
C ASN A 18 -30.34 55.06 -38.52
N VAL A 19 -30.23 54.54 -39.76
CA VAL A 19 -31.08 53.43 -40.27
C VAL A 19 -30.94 52.20 -39.40
N LEU A 20 -29.74 51.75 -39.09
CA LEU A 20 -29.48 50.58 -38.25
C LEU A 20 -29.86 50.81 -36.78
N VAL A 21 -29.61 51.98 -36.26
CA VAL A 21 -29.98 52.36 -34.89
C VAL A 21 -31.52 52.38 -34.77
N ASP A 22 -32.24 53.00 -35.68
CA ASP A 22 -33.71 53.06 -35.64
C ASP A 22 -34.35 51.68 -35.73
N LEU A 23 -33.77 50.77 -36.52
CA LEU A 23 -34.21 49.41 -36.66
C LEU A 23 -34.01 48.59 -35.35
N LEU A 24 -32.88 48.73 -34.70
CA LEU A 24 -32.48 47.82 -33.59
C LEU A 24 -32.79 48.40 -32.20
N LYS A 25 -32.95 49.72 -32.02
CA LYS A 25 -33.21 50.38 -30.71
C LYS A 25 -34.44 49.86 -29.93
N PRO A 26 -35.50 49.32 -30.56
CA PRO A 26 -36.62 48.78 -29.79
C PRO A 26 -36.21 47.60 -28.90
N ASN A 27 -35.27 46.77 -29.38
CA ASN A 27 -34.86 45.51 -28.74
C ASN A 27 -33.50 45.60 -28.03
N TYR A 28 -32.61 46.51 -28.47
CA TYR A 28 -31.23 46.59 -28.02
C TYR A 28 -30.84 47.98 -27.53
N LYS A 29 -29.73 48.07 -26.76
CA LYS A 29 -29.08 49.30 -26.39
C LYS A 29 -28.06 49.69 -27.46
N MET A 30 -28.25 50.82 -28.10
CA MET A 30 -27.41 51.18 -29.23
C MET A 30 -26.22 52.03 -28.81
N MET A 31 -25.07 51.78 -29.43
CA MET A 31 -23.85 52.56 -29.44
C MET A 31 -23.51 52.90 -30.89
N ALA A 32 -22.88 54.05 -31.12
CA ALA A 32 -22.50 54.46 -32.47
C ALA A 32 -21.06 54.98 -32.50
N ALA A 33 -20.37 54.71 -33.60
CA ALA A 33 -19.03 55.22 -33.90
C ALA A 33 -18.99 55.62 -35.39
N ILE A 34 -18.30 56.68 -35.69
CA ILE A 34 -18.22 57.23 -37.07
C ILE A 34 -16.88 56.91 -37.77
N ASN A 35 -15.99 56.19 -37.10
CA ASN A 35 -14.73 55.70 -37.66
C ASN A 35 -14.16 54.56 -36.83
N GLY A 36 -13.08 53.92 -37.35
CA GLY A 36 -12.42 52.74 -36.75
C GLY A 36 -11.83 53.02 -35.37
N GLU A 37 -11.22 54.19 -35.14
CA GLU A 37 -10.64 54.57 -33.84
C GLU A 37 -11.68 54.63 -32.73
N GLN A 38 -12.84 55.24 -33.01
CA GLN A 38 -13.95 55.31 -32.06
C GLN A 38 -14.55 53.90 -31.81
N ALA A 39 -14.62 53.05 -32.83
CA ALA A 39 -15.06 51.68 -32.71
C ALA A 39 -14.18 50.88 -31.76
N LEU A 40 -12.87 50.93 -31.92
CA LEU A 40 -11.89 50.26 -31.05
C LEU A 40 -11.95 50.80 -29.63
N LYS A 41 -12.09 52.12 -29.44
CA LYS A 41 -12.25 52.76 -28.13
C LYS A 41 -13.54 52.31 -27.44
N ALA A 42 -14.64 52.24 -28.18
CA ALA A 42 -15.92 51.75 -27.64
C ALA A 42 -15.87 50.28 -27.25
N ALA A 43 -15.24 49.43 -28.06
CA ALA A 43 -15.08 47.99 -27.79
C ALA A 43 -14.21 47.73 -26.55
N ARG A 44 -13.20 48.58 -26.29
CA ARG A 44 -12.29 48.49 -25.12
C ARG A 44 -12.80 49.23 -23.88
N SER A 45 -14.00 49.79 -23.93
CA SER A 45 -14.56 50.55 -22.81
C SER A 45 -14.93 49.65 -21.63
N ALA A 46 -15.11 50.25 -20.43
CA ALA A 46 -15.58 49.50 -19.23
C ALA A 46 -16.98 48.85 -19.44
N SER A 47 -17.66 49.18 -20.54
CA SER A 47 -18.99 48.64 -20.89
C SER A 47 -19.04 48.31 -22.39
N PRO A 48 -18.31 47.26 -22.81
CA PRO A 48 -18.16 46.89 -24.20
C PRO A 48 -19.49 46.49 -24.86
N PRO A 49 -19.59 46.55 -26.21
CA PRO A 49 -20.75 46.05 -26.93
C PRO A 49 -20.80 44.51 -26.91
N ASP A 50 -21.99 43.97 -27.01
CA ASP A 50 -22.24 42.53 -27.16
C ASP A 50 -22.09 42.06 -28.61
N LEU A 51 -22.26 43.01 -29.60
CA LEU A 51 -22.10 42.76 -31.02
C LEU A 51 -21.72 44.08 -31.72
N ILE A 52 -20.93 43.98 -32.79
CA ILE A 52 -20.51 45.10 -33.62
C ILE A 52 -21.03 44.91 -35.05
N LEU A 53 -21.78 45.90 -35.56
CA LEU A 53 -22.07 46.07 -37.00
C LEU A 53 -21.04 47.01 -37.55
N LEU A 54 -20.21 46.57 -38.49
CA LEU A 54 -19.04 47.31 -38.93
C LEU A 54 -19.02 47.49 -40.45
N ASP A 55 -19.06 48.74 -40.89
CA ASP A 55 -18.84 49.04 -42.28
C ASP A 55 -17.39 48.74 -42.69
N ILE A 56 -17.22 48.23 -43.90
CA ILE A 56 -15.89 47.90 -44.43
C ILE A 56 -15.19 49.16 -44.94
N MET A 57 -15.92 49.99 -45.67
CA MET A 57 -15.35 51.10 -46.41
C MET A 57 -15.39 52.39 -45.58
N MET A 58 -14.39 52.58 -44.73
CA MET A 58 -14.26 53.76 -43.89
C MET A 58 -12.92 54.43 -44.13
N PRO A 59 -12.84 55.81 -43.98
CA PRO A 59 -11.59 56.51 -44.10
C PRO A 59 -10.64 56.21 -42.94
N GLU A 60 -9.32 56.35 -43.18
CA GLU A 60 -8.21 56.17 -42.24
C GLU A 60 -7.96 54.68 -41.87
N ILE A 61 -8.87 54.08 -41.13
CA ILE A 61 -8.81 52.64 -40.72
C ILE A 61 -10.04 51.97 -41.25
N ASP A 62 -9.86 51.02 -42.18
CA ASP A 62 -10.93 50.23 -42.78
C ASP A 62 -11.53 49.20 -41.79
N GLY A 63 -12.71 48.69 -42.11
CA GLY A 63 -13.39 47.74 -41.26
C GLY A 63 -12.63 46.42 -41.07
N TYR A 64 -11.84 45.99 -42.06
CA TYR A 64 -11.03 44.80 -41.94
C TYR A 64 -9.92 44.94 -40.90
N GLU A 65 -9.25 46.09 -40.88
CA GLU A 65 -8.20 46.37 -39.90
C GLU A 65 -8.78 46.52 -38.49
N VAL A 66 -9.96 47.18 -38.34
CA VAL A 66 -10.68 47.24 -37.07
C VAL A 66 -11.00 45.81 -36.56
N CYS A 67 -11.58 44.97 -37.41
CA CYS A 67 -11.90 43.56 -37.04
C CYS A 67 -10.65 42.78 -36.63
N ARG A 68 -9.53 42.91 -37.37
CA ARG A 68 -8.27 42.25 -37.04
C ARG A 68 -7.77 42.63 -35.67
N GLN A 69 -7.78 43.94 -35.36
CA GLN A 69 -7.34 44.43 -34.05
C GLN A 69 -8.26 43.94 -32.91
N LEU A 70 -9.58 43.92 -33.14
CA LEU A 70 -10.53 43.37 -32.16
C LEU A 70 -10.27 41.87 -31.90
N LYS A 71 -9.96 41.08 -32.93
CA LYS A 71 -9.72 39.63 -32.82
C LYS A 71 -8.36 39.28 -32.24
N LEU A 72 -7.38 40.15 -32.37
CA LEU A 72 -6.05 39.99 -31.73
C LEU A 72 -6.05 40.38 -30.25
N ASP A 73 -6.97 41.19 -29.81
CA ASP A 73 -7.05 41.65 -28.43
C ASP A 73 -7.89 40.70 -27.56
N GLY A 74 -7.29 40.11 -26.53
CA GLY A 74 -7.93 39.14 -25.63
C GLY A 74 -9.20 39.67 -24.95
N ALA A 75 -9.34 40.97 -24.78
CA ALA A 75 -10.53 41.60 -24.17
C ALA A 75 -11.71 41.74 -25.14
N THR A 76 -11.43 41.79 -26.45
CA THR A 76 -12.47 42.07 -27.47
C THR A 76 -12.66 40.96 -28.49
N ARG A 77 -11.78 39.98 -28.54
CA ARG A 77 -11.79 38.89 -29.54
C ARG A 77 -13.11 38.09 -29.59
N ASP A 78 -13.80 37.99 -28.45
CA ASP A 78 -15.05 37.22 -28.33
C ASP A 78 -16.29 38.07 -28.71
N ILE A 79 -16.14 39.37 -29.05
CA ILE A 79 -17.23 40.20 -29.54
C ILE A 79 -17.51 39.79 -31.01
N PRO A 80 -18.72 39.32 -31.36
CA PRO A 80 -19.06 39.05 -32.74
C PRO A 80 -19.09 40.33 -33.56
N VAL A 81 -18.42 40.31 -34.72
CA VAL A 81 -18.40 41.39 -35.70
C VAL A 81 -19.18 40.91 -36.92
N ILE A 82 -20.17 41.68 -37.33
CA ILE A 82 -20.92 41.48 -38.59
C ILE A 82 -20.51 42.62 -39.52
N PHE A 83 -19.91 42.29 -40.64
CA PHE A 83 -19.60 43.32 -41.64
C PHE A 83 -20.84 43.80 -42.36
N VAL A 84 -20.84 45.09 -42.70
CA VAL A 84 -21.87 45.72 -43.57
C VAL A 84 -21.13 46.13 -44.86
N THR A 85 -21.48 45.50 -45.99
CA THR A 85 -20.75 45.66 -47.27
C THR A 85 -21.65 46.09 -48.40
N ALA A 86 -21.10 46.77 -49.41
CA ALA A 86 -21.81 47.08 -50.65
C ALA A 86 -21.95 45.80 -51.49
N MET A 87 -23.02 45.68 -52.24
CA MET A 87 -23.33 44.52 -53.10
C MET A 87 -22.25 44.28 -54.17
N GLY A 88 -21.65 43.08 -54.28
CA GLY A 88 -21.04 42.65 -55.48
C GLY A 88 -19.63 42.06 -55.49
N GLN A 89 -19.01 41.69 -54.38
CA GLN A 89 -17.72 41.00 -54.37
C GLN A 89 -17.71 39.80 -53.45
N GLU A 90 -17.88 38.57 -53.99
CA GLU A 90 -17.73 37.30 -53.27
C GLU A 90 -16.33 37.18 -52.58
N GLU A 91 -15.30 37.82 -53.15
CA GLU A 91 -13.94 37.91 -52.57
C GLU A 91 -13.93 38.67 -51.24
N ASP A 92 -14.76 39.72 -51.07
CA ASP A 92 -14.82 40.52 -49.82
C ASP A 92 -15.50 39.75 -48.69
N GLU A 93 -16.49 38.89 -48.99
CA GLU A 93 -17.18 38.05 -48.02
C GLU A 93 -16.24 36.97 -47.47
N THR A 94 -15.50 36.30 -48.31
CA THR A 94 -14.52 35.26 -47.96
C THR A 94 -13.40 35.89 -47.11
N LYS A 95 -12.87 37.02 -47.51
CA LYS A 95 -11.82 37.74 -46.78
C LYS A 95 -12.27 38.20 -45.39
N GLY A 96 -13.51 38.62 -45.26
CA GLY A 96 -14.08 39.04 -43.97
C GLY A 96 -14.19 37.90 -42.97
N LEU A 97 -14.63 36.73 -43.41
CA LEU A 97 -14.75 35.53 -42.59
C LEU A 97 -13.36 34.98 -42.19
N ASP A 98 -12.37 35.04 -43.08
CA ASP A 98 -10.98 34.63 -42.79
C ASP A 98 -10.31 35.49 -41.72
N ILE A 99 -10.67 36.77 -41.63
CA ILE A 99 -10.19 37.71 -40.58
C ILE A 99 -10.85 37.40 -39.24
N GLY A 100 -11.92 36.57 -39.20
CA GLY A 100 -12.62 36.20 -37.98
C GLY A 100 -13.93 36.94 -37.73
N ALA A 101 -14.52 37.56 -38.71
CA ALA A 101 -15.89 38.07 -38.60
C ALA A 101 -16.89 36.95 -38.41
N ALA A 102 -17.96 37.21 -37.68
CA ALA A 102 -18.99 36.22 -37.39
C ALA A 102 -20.00 36.08 -38.54
N ASP A 103 -20.20 37.16 -39.34
CA ASP A 103 -21.18 37.21 -40.43
C ASP A 103 -21.00 38.50 -41.29
N TYR A 104 -21.80 38.63 -42.29
CA TYR A 104 -21.87 39.85 -43.13
C TYR A 104 -23.29 40.25 -43.50
N LEU A 105 -23.53 41.49 -43.87
CA LEU A 105 -24.79 42.08 -44.32
C LEU A 105 -24.52 42.89 -45.58
N THR A 106 -25.30 42.68 -46.62
CA THR A 106 -25.17 43.47 -47.88
C THR A 106 -26.09 44.69 -47.92
N LYS A 107 -25.59 45.81 -48.43
CA LYS A 107 -26.36 47.01 -48.72
C LYS A 107 -27.05 46.81 -50.10
N PRO A 108 -28.36 47.14 -50.31
CA PRO A 108 -29.23 47.85 -49.36
C PRO A 108 -29.72 46.97 -48.22
N ILE A 109 -29.75 47.55 -47.02
CA ILE A 109 -30.03 46.86 -45.77
C ILE A 109 -31.48 46.34 -45.77
N SER A 110 -31.67 45.02 -45.59
CA SER A 110 -32.97 44.42 -45.37
C SER A 110 -33.23 44.28 -43.85
N PRO A 111 -34.26 44.95 -43.30
CA PRO A 111 -34.55 44.93 -41.86
C PRO A 111 -34.66 43.52 -41.28
N ALA A 112 -35.41 42.62 -41.96
CA ALA A 112 -35.63 41.27 -41.51
C ALA A 112 -34.32 40.45 -41.44
N ILE A 113 -33.38 40.66 -42.39
CA ILE A 113 -32.09 39.96 -42.42
C ILE A 113 -31.19 40.44 -41.30
N VAL A 114 -31.11 41.75 -41.07
CA VAL A 114 -30.33 42.35 -39.96
C VAL A 114 -30.79 41.80 -38.62
N GLU A 115 -32.10 41.89 -38.35
CA GLU A 115 -32.67 41.37 -37.09
C GLU A 115 -32.35 39.90 -36.88
N ALA A 116 -32.53 39.07 -37.93
CA ALA A 116 -32.26 37.65 -37.85
C ALA A 116 -30.78 37.34 -37.54
N ARG A 117 -29.84 37.95 -38.27
CA ARG A 117 -28.41 37.74 -38.08
C ARG A 117 -27.92 38.25 -36.74
N VAL A 118 -28.29 39.46 -36.32
CA VAL A 118 -28.02 40.00 -35.01
C VAL A 118 -28.52 39.08 -33.91
N LYS A 119 -29.75 38.65 -33.98
CA LYS A 119 -30.33 37.71 -33.00
C LYS A 119 -29.56 36.39 -32.94
N THR A 120 -29.21 35.85 -34.09
CA THR A 120 -28.44 34.57 -34.17
C THR A 120 -27.07 34.72 -33.55
N GLN A 121 -26.30 35.79 -33.88
CA GLN A 121 -24.94 35.97 -33.37
C GLN A 121 -24.92 36.28 -31.86
N LEU A 122 -25.90 37.05 -31.38
CA LEU A 122 -26.05 37.29 -29.93
C LEU A 122 -26.45 36.04 -29.14
N ALA A 123 -27.32 35.17 -29.71
CA ALA A 123 -27.68 33.91 -29.11
C ALA A 123 -26.47 32.97 -29.07
N LEU A 124 -25.70 32.88 -30.17
CA LEU A 124 -24.49 32.06 -30.23
C LEU A 124 -23.47 32.51 -29.20
N LYS A 125 -23.18 33.80 -29.09
CA LYS A 125 -22.28 34.37 -28.07
C LYS A 125 -22.73 33.95 -26.66
N LYS A 126 -24.02 34.14 -26.33
CA LYS A 126 -24.57 33.81 -25.03
C LYS A 126 -24.42 32.30 -24.73
N ASN A 127 -24.74 31.44 -25.70
CA ASN A 127 -24.58 29.99 -25.51
C ASN A 127 -23.13 29.58 -25.26
N MET A 128 -22.16 30.21 -25.96
CA MET A 128 -20.74 29.96 -25.73
C MET A 128 -20.28 30.43 -24.35
N GLU A 129 -20.77 31.58 -23.86
CA GLU A 129 -20.46 32.06 -22.50
C GLU A 129 -21.05 31.14 -21.43
N ASP A 130 -22.30 30.69 -21.60
CA ASP A 130 -22.99 29.78 -20.67
C ASP A 130 -22.29 28.41 -20.65
N LEU A 131 -21.85 27.92 -21.80
CA LEU A 131 -21.07 26.68 -21.90
C LEU A 131 -19.72 26.79 -21.18
N ARG A 132 -18.97 27.90 -21.39
CA ARG A 132 -17.70 28.12 -20.70
C ARG A 132 -17.87 28.18 -19.17
N LYS A 133 -18.94 28.83 -18.67
CA LYS A 133 -19.27 28.84 -17.24
C LYS A 133 -19.59 27.44 -16.71
N ALA A 134 -20.37 26.67 -17.47
CA ALA A 134 -20.70 25.29 -17.09
C ALA A 134 -19.44 24.41 -17.01
N TYR A 135 -18.53 24.53 -17.98
CA TYR A 135 -17.25 23.81 -17.96
C TYR A 135 -16.40 24.17 -16.74
N SER A 136 -16.24 25.45 -16.41
CA SER A 136 -15.45 25.85 -15.24
C SER A 136 -16.05 25.37 -13.91
N ILE A 137 -17.38 25.29 -13.81
CA ILE A 137 -18.06 24.72 -12.63
C ILE A 137 -17.80 23.21 -12.54
N ILE A 138 -17.91 22.48 -13.65
CA ILE A 138 -17.64 21.05 -13.71
C ILE A 138 -16.19 20.75 -13.32
N GLU A 139 -15.23 21.50 -13.84
CA GLU A 139 -13.81 21.35 -13.53
C GLU A 139 -13.55 21.55 -12.03
N LEU A 140 -14.10 22.63 -11.45
CA LEU A 140 -14.00 22.88 -10.01
C LEU A 140 -14.64 21.76 -9.16
N GLN A 141 -15.78 21.24 -9.59
CA GLN A 141 -16.44 20.11 -8.90
C GLN A 141 -15.63 18.82 -9.00
N LYS A 142 -15.03 18.56 -10.16
CA LYS A 142 -14.14 17.41 -10.38
C LYS A 142 -12.94 17.47 -9.44
N ASP A 143 -12.25 18.61 -9.39
CA ASP A 143 -11.07 18.79 -8.53
C ASP A 143 -11.41 18.62 -7.05
N ARG A 144 -12.57 19.15 -6.63
CA ARG A 144 -13.05 18.97 -5.25
C ARG A 144 -13.35 17.50 -4.95
N MET A 145 -14.05 16.80 -5.83
CA MET A 145 -14.36 15.38 -5.68
C MET A 145 -13.09 14.53 -5.61
N GLN A 146 -12.11 14.80 -6.48
CA GLN A 146 -10.81 14.14 -6.47
C GLN A 146 -10.09 14.33 -5.13
N THR A 147 -10.13 15.56 -4.58
CA THR A 147 -9.51 15.86 -3.29
C THR A 147 -10.19 15.07 -2.15
N GLU A 148 -11.53 15.02 -2.13
CA GLU A 148 -12.28 14.27 -1.12
C GLU A 148 -12.02 12.76 -1.21
N LEU A 149 -11.89 12.19 -2.41
CA LEU A 149 -11.55 10.79 -2.64
C LEU A 149 -10.10 10.48 -2.22
N ASN A 150 -9.14 11.37 -2.50
CA ASN A 150 -7.76 11.19 -2.06
C ASN A 150 -7.65 11.14 -0.52
N VAL A 151 -8.41 11.98 0.19
CA VAL A 151 -8.51 11.89 1.66
C VAL A 151 -9.09 10.54 2.09
N GLY A 152 -10.11 10.04 1.40
CA GLY A 152 -10.67 8.70 1.63
C GLY A 152 -9.63 7.60 1.46
N ARG A 153 -8.80 7.67 0.42
CA ARG A 153 -7.68 6.77 0.17
C ARG A 153 -6.66 6.77 1.32
N ASP A 154 -6.26 7.96 1.75
CA ASP A 154 -5.28 8.09 2.85
C ASP A 154 -5.80 7.47 4.15
N ILE A 155 -7.10 7.63 4.44
CA ILE A 155 -7.76 6.99 5.58
C ILE A 155 -7.76 5.46 5.42
N GLN A 156 -8.11 4.95 4.24
CA GLN A 156 -8.14 3.51 3.95
C GLN A 156 -6.75 2.88 4.11
N LEU A 157 -5.72 3.49 3.51
CA LEU A 157 -4.34 3.03 3.62
C LEU A 157 -3.77 3.13 5.05
N ALA A 158 -4.34 4.01 5.89
CA ALA A 158 -4.00 4.06 7.31
C ALA A 158 -4.65 2.94 8.13
N MET A 159 -5.69 2.29 7.61
CA MET A 159 -6.34 1.14 8.28
C MET A 159 -5.56 -0.17 8.10
N VAL A 160 -4.80 -0.34 7.02
CA VAL A 160 -3.95 -1.52 6.82
C VAL A 160 -2.64 -1.36 7.60
N PRO A 161 -2.09 -2.43 8.22
CA PRO A 161 -0.87 -2.34 9.00
C PRO A 161 0.32 -2.00 8.10
N LYS A 162 1.10 -1.00 8.51
CA LYS A 162 2.39 -0.64 7.88
C LYS A 162 3.57 -1.30 8.58
N GLU A 163 3.38 -1.68 9.83
CA GLU A 163 4.35 -2.40 10.65
C GLU A 163 3.75 -3.74 11.03
N PHE A 164 4.55 -4.78 10.94
CA PHE A 164 4.13 -6.15 11.22
C PHE A 164 4.68 -6.62 12.55
N PRO A 165 4.00 -7.55 13.26
CA PRO A 165 4.53 -8.13 14.47
C PRO A 165 5.91 -8.77 14.21
N VAL A 166 6.89 -8.43 15.03
CA VAL A 166 8.25 -8.97 14.92
C VAL A 166 8.31 -10.30 15.64
N SER A 167 8.82 -11.35 14.99
CA SER A 167 9.02 -12.68 15.55
C SER A 167 10.28 -13.34 14.98
N GLU A 168 10.96 -14.12 15.79
CA GLU A 168 12.06 -14.98 15.31
C GLU A 168 11.54 -16.17 14.49
N GLY A 169 10.27 -16.54 14.65
CA GLY A 169 9.69 -17.73 14.04
C GLY A 169 9.11 -17.54 12.66
N TYR A 170 8.90 -16.30 12.23
CA TYR A 170 8.44 -15.96 10.88
C TYR A 170 8.86 -14.56 10.49
N SER A 171 8.88 -14.30 9.20
CA SER A 171 8.87 -12.95 8.63
C SER A 171 7.65 -12.80 7.71
N ILE A 172 7.05 -11.60 7.68
CA ILE A 172 5.86 -11.31 6.89
C ILE A 172 5.97 -9.91 6.29
N HIS A 173 5.52 -9.77 5.05
CA HIS A 173 5.46 -8.49 4.36
C HIS A 173 4.23 -8.44 3.47
N ALA A 174 3.66 -7.25 3.27
CA ALA A 174 2.53 -7.08 2.37
C ALA A 174 2.60 -5.74 1.65
N ILE A 175 2.07 -5.72 0.42
CA ILE A 175 1.93 -4.55 -0.44
C ILE A 175 0.48 -4.49 -0.89
N LEU A 176 -0.10 -3.30 -0.85
CA LEU A 176 -1.43 -2.96 -1.37
C LEU A 176 -1.31 -1.74 -2.26
N GLU A 177 -1.65 -1.87 -3.52
CA GLU A 177 -1.70 -0.79 -4.50
C GLU A 177 -3.11 -0.67 -5.09
N PRO A 178 -3.91 0.32 -4.65
CA PRO A 178 -5.24 0.53 -5.20
C PRO A 178 -5.19 1.03 -6.65
N ALA A 179 -6.03 0.46 -7.51
CA ALA A 179 -6.18 0.88 -8.92
C ALA A 179 -6.89 2.23 -9.08
N ARG A 180 -7.71 2.60 -8.10
CA ARG A 180 -8.48 3.85 -8.06
C ARG A 180 -8.17 4.62 -6.78
N GLU A 181 -8.89 5.71 -6.62
CA GLU A 181 -8.77 6.56 -5.42
C GLU A 181 -9.05 5.79 -4.13
N VAL A 182 -10.03 4.86 -4.14
CA VAL A 182 -10.35 3.97 -3.01
C VAL A 182 -10.64 2.58 -3.55
N GLY A 183 -10.04 1.55 -2.94
CA GLY A 183 -10.11 0.15 -3.35
C GLY A 183 -11.03 -0.71 -2.48
N GLY A 184 -11.23 -1.97 -2.91
CA GLY A 184 -11.92 -3.02 -2.14
C GLY A 184 -10.96 -3.95 -1.40
N ASP A 185 -9.75 -4.04 -1.86
CA ASP A 185 -8.72 -4.92 -1.35
C ASP A 185 -8.23 -4.54 0.05
N PHE A 186 -7.84 -5.56 0.81
CA PHE A 186 -7.18 -5.36 2.09
C PHE A 186 -6.36 -6.57 2.50
N TYR A 187 -5.44 -6.30 3.42
CA TYR A 187 -4.79 -7.32 4.23
C TYR A 187 -4.79 -6.90 5.70
N ASP A 188 -4.63 -7.85 6.60
CA ASP A 188 -4.32 -7.59 8.00
C ASP A 188 -3.31 -8.60 8.52
N VAL A 189 -2.49 -8.17 9.49
CA VAL A 189 -1.52 -9.01 10.19
C VAL A 189 -1.44 -8.52 11.63
N PHE A 190 -1.71 -9.42 12.58
CA PHE A 190 -1.61 -9.09 14.00
C PHE A 190 -1.34 -10.35 14.84
N ALA A 191 -0.62 -10.17 15.94
CA ALA A 191 -0.45 -11.23 16.91
C ALA A 191 -1.74 -11.44 17.71
N ILE A 192 -2.15 -12.69 17.88
CA ILE A 192 -3.25 -13.07 18.78
C ILE A 192 -2.67 -13.21 20.20
N ASP A 193 -1.55 -13.91 20.31
CA ASP A 193 -0.78 -14.12 21.53
C ASP A 193 0.73 -14.27 21.20
N GLU A 194 1.54 -14.77 22.15
CA GLU A 194 2.98 -14.94 21.99
C GLU A 194 3.35 -16.01 20.94
N ASP A 195 2.47 -16.96 20.67
CA ASP A 195 2.71 -18.10 19.79
C ASP A 195 1.80 -18.13 18.55
N HIS A 196 0.80 -17.26 18.47
CA HIS A 196 -0.15 -17.25 17.36
C HIS A 196 -0.19 -15.90 16.66
N VAL A 197 -0.06 -15.92 15.33
CA VAL A 197 -0.25 -14.76 14.45
C VAL A 197 -1.40 -15.03 13.49
N CYS A 198 -2.32 -14.06 13.40
CA CYS A 198 -3.37 -14.04 12.39
C CYS A 198 -2.97 -13.13 11.24
N PHE A 199 -3.19 -13.58 10.01
CA PHE A 199 -3.06 -12.76 8.83
C PHE A 199 -4.11 -13.14 7.80
N CYS A 200 -4.55 -12.18 7.02
CA CYS A 200 -5.59 -12.38 6.02
C CYS A 200 -5.39 -11.48 4.80
N VAL A 201 -5.95 -11.91 3.68
CA VAL A 201 -6.13 -11.12 2.46
C VAL A 201 -7.59 -11.23 2.04
N GLY A 202 -8.19 -10.13 1.63
CA GLY A 202 -9.56 -10.10 1.15
C GLY A 202 -9.75 -9.06 0.07
N ASP A 203 -10.71 -9.32 -0.80
CA ASP A 203 -11.17 -8.43 -1.85
C ASP A 203 -12.68 -8.29 -1.80
N VAL A 204 -13.16 -7.04 -1.76
CA VAL A 204 -14.58 -6.67 -1.70
C VAL A 204 -15.09 -6.43 -3.11
N SER A 205 -16.18 -7.09 -3.44
CA SER A 205 -16.88 -6.88 -4.72
C SER A 205 -17.25 -5.42 -4.95
N GLY A 206 -17.04 -4.93 -6.18
CA GLY A 206 -17.29 -3.54 -6.56
C GLY A 206 -16.10 -2.64 -6.29
N LYS A 207 -16.26 -1.33 -6.48
CA LYS A 207 -15.15 -0.36 -6.41
C LYS A 207 -15.61 0.95 -5.76
N GLY A 208 -14.67 1.70 -5.22
CA GLY A 208 -14.92 3.01 -4.64
C GLY A 208 -15.42 2.97 -3.19
N VAL A 209 -16.05 4.05 -2.75
CA VAL A 209 -16.41 4.27 -1.34
C VAL A 209 -17.23 3.14 -0.69
N PRO A 210 -18.24 2.54 -1.35
CA PRO A 210 -18.98 1.42 -0.74
C PRO A 210 -18.10 0.21 -0.43
N ALA A 211 -17.22 -0.18 -1.37
CA ALA A 211 -16.30 -1.30 -1.19
C ALA A 211 -15.29 -1.01 -0.06
N ALA A 212 -14.74 0.21 0.00
CA ALA A 212 -13.81 0.62 1.05
C ALA A 212 -14.45 0.59 2.46
N LEU A 213 -15.70 1.00 2.60
CA LEU A 213 -16.44 0.91 3.88
C LEU A 213 -16.70 -0.55 4.28
N PHE A 214 -17.07 -1.38 3.32
CA PHE A 214 -17.33 -2.80 3.56
C PHE A 214 -16.03 -3.54 3.95
N MET A 215 -14.90 -3.20 3.32
CA MET A 215 -13.55 -3.64 3.68
C MET A 215 -13.22 -3.30 5.14
N ALA A 216 -13.45 -2.04 5.55
CA ALA A 216 -13.17 -1.60 6.92
C ALA A 216 -13.99 -2.37 7.97
N MET A 217 -15.26 -2.68 7.66
CA MET A 217 -16.10 -3.52 8.51
C MET A 217 -15.57 -4.96 8.57
N ALA A 218 -15.28 -5.58 7.42
CA ALA A 218 -14.75 -6.94 7.35
C ALA A 218 -13.47 -7.09 8.19
N LYS A 219 -12.50 -6.21 7.98
CA LYS A 219 -11.24 -6.17 8.72
C LYS A 219 -11.44 -6.03 10.24
N THR A 220 -12.33 -5.13 10.65
CA THR A 220 -12.62 -4.90 12.07
C THR A 220 -13.24 -6.13 12.73
N LEU A 221 -14.18 -6.79 12.06
CA LEU A 221 -14.83 -8.00 12.54
C LEU A 221 -13.84 -9.18 12.65
N ILE A 222 -12.98 -9.38 11.65
CA ILE A 222 -11.92 -10.40 11.67
C ILE A 222 -11.04 -10.20 12.92
N LYS A 223 -10.49 -9.01 13.10
CA LYS A 223 -9.58 -8.69 14.20
C LYS A 223 -10.25 -8.85 15.58
N SER A 224 -11.49 -8.38 15.72
CA SER A 224 -12.26 -8.51 16.96
C SER A 224 -12.52 -9.98 17.30
N ARG A 225 -12.93 -10.80 16.33
CA ARG A 225 -13.26 -12.19 16.57
C ARG A 225 -12.04 -13.07 16.82
N ALA A 226 -10.93 -12.83 16.11
CA ALA A 226 -9.69 -13.58 16.27
C ALA A 226 -9.05 -13.43 17.66
N SER A 227 -9.37 -12.37 18.40
CA SER A 227 -8.92 -12.20 19.79
C SER A 227 -9.61 -13.16 20.76
N ASP A 228 -10.78 -13.67 20.39
CA ASP A 228 -11.60 -14.54 21.27
C ASP A 228 -11.59 -16.01 20.81
N ASP A 229 -11.16 -16.29 19.57
CA ASP A 229 -11.28 -17.61 18.96
C ASP A 229 -10.07 -17.91 18.06
N SER A 230 -9.48 -19.08 18.20
CA SER A 230 -8.35 -19.55 17.41
C SER A 230 -8.76 -20.39 16.20
N SER A 231 -10.06 -20.46 15.86
CA SER A 231 -10.55 -21.16 14.66
C SER A 231 -10.84 -20.19 13.53
N THR A 232 -10.14 -20.33 12.41
CA THR A 232 -10.36 -19.51 11.20
C THR A 232 -11.76 -19.70 10.64
N ALA A 233 -12.32 -20.91 10.72
CA ALA A 233 -13.69 -21.20 10.30
C ALA A 233 -14.74 -20.45 11.14
N SER A 234 -14.55 -20.40 12.45
CA SER A 234 -15.44 -19.66 13.37
C SER A 234 -15.36 -18.15 13.10
N ILE A 235 -14.16 -17.63 12.88
CA ILE A 235 -13.95 -16.21 12.53
C ILE A 235 -14.71 -15.86 11.26
N VAL A 236 -14.51 -16.61 10.17
CA VAL A 236 -15.13 -16.34 8.87
C VAL A 236 -16.65 -16.51 8.93
N THR A 237 -17.17 -17.51 9.68
CA THR A 237 -18.59 -17.71 9.91
C THR A 237 -19.21 -16.47 10.60
N HIS A 238 -18.58 -15.98 11.66
CA HIS A 238 -19.04 -14.79 12.37
C HIS A 238 -19.02 -13.54 11.48
N VAL A 239 -17.94 -13.34 10.71
CA VAL A 239 -17.82 -12.21 9.77
C VAL A 239 -18.93 -12.28 8.71
N ASN A 240 -19.22 -13.49 8.19
CA ASN A 240 -20.30 -13.69 7.24
C ASN A 240 -21.66 -13.28 7.83
N ASP A 241 -21.96 -13.74 9.05
CA ASP A 241 -23.24 -13.45 9.69
C ASP A 241 -23.44 -11.96 9.98
N GLU A 242 -22.37 -11.28 10.42
CA GLU A 242 -22.45 -9.84 10.70
C GLU A 242 -22.53 -9.00 9.42
N LEU A 243 -21.75 -9.32 8.38
CA LEU A 243 -21.76 -8.58 7.12
C LEU A 243 -22.98 -8.86 6.24
N SER A 244 -23.66 -10.01 6.42
CA SER A 244 -24.90 -10.31 5.71
C SER A 244 -26.09 -9.49 6.22
N LYS A 245 -26.02 -8.98 7.47
CA LYS A 245 -27.05 -8.13 8.05
C LYS A 245 -27.08 -6.78 7.31
N ASP A 246 -28.27 -6.34 6.93
CA ASP A 246 -28.48 -5.03 6.29
C ASP A 246 -27.65 -4.78 5.01
N ASN A 247 -27.27 -5.85 4.29
CA ASN A 247 -26.48 -5.79 3.07
C ASN A 247 -27.36 -5.54 1.82
N GLU A 248 -28.06 -4.41 1.79
CA GLU A 248 -28.92 -4.03 0.66
C GLU A 248 -28.13 -3.84 -0.65
N GLY A 249 -26.82 -3.52 -0.55
CA GLY A 249 -25.92 -3.35 -1.68
C GLY A 249 -25.49 -4.66 -2.33
N CYS A 250 -25.83 -5.82 -1.76
CA CYS A 250 -25.39 -7.14 -2.20
C CYS A 250 -23.86 -7.22 -2.37
N LEU A 251 -23.09 -6.52 -1.54
CA LEU A 251 -21.64 -6.60 -1.53
C LEU A 251 -21.20 -7.94 -0.92
N PHE A 252 -20.11 -8.47 -1.38
CA PHE A 252 -19.48 -9.67 -0.82
C PHE A 252 -17.97 -9.51 -0.75
N VAL A 253 -17.32 -10.36 0.02
CA VAL A 253 -15.87 -10.37 0.16
C VAL A 253 -15.34 -11.75 -0.17
N THR A 254 -14.34 -11.83 -1.06
CA THR A 254 -13.48 -13.00 -1.13
C THR A 254 -12.47 -12.90 0.00
N LEU A 255 -12.26 -13.94 0.80
CA LEU A 255 -11.46 -13.85 1.99
C LEU A 255 -10.62 -15.12 2.22
N PHE A 256 -9.33 -14.94 2.49
CA PHE A 256 -8.45 -15.99 2.97
C PHE A 256 -7.90 -15.61 4.34
N VAL A 257 -8.21 -16.39 5.37
CA VAL A 257 -7.78 -16.17 6.75
C VAL A 257 -6.83 -17.27 7.19
N CYS A 258 -5.73 -16.88 7.83
CA CYS A 258 -4.71 -17.77 8.36
C CYS A 258 -4.49 -17.49 9.86
N ILE A 259 -4.27 -18.55 10.63
CA ILE A 259 -3.68 -18.49 11.97
C ILE A 259 -2.50 -19.46 12.01
N LEU A 260 -1.30 -18.91 12.20
CA LEU A 260 -0.07 -19.68 12.32
C LEU A 260 0.31 -19.83 13.79
N ASN A 261 0.49 -21.09 14.23
CA ASN A 261 1.23 -21.36 15.45
C ASN A 261 2.74 -21.33 15.15
N VAL A 262 3.41 -20.31 15.67
CA VAL A 262 4.82 -19.99 15.37
C VAL A 262 5.77 -21.07 15.91
N CYS A 263 5.37 -21.78 16.98
CA CYS A 263 6.17 -22.81 17.60
C CYS A 263 6.11 -24.14 16.85
N THR A 264 4.92 -24.53 16.42
CA THR A 264 4.68 -25.86 15.81
C THR A 264 4.73 -25.82 14.29
N GLY A 265 4.53 -24.65 13.66
CA GLY A 265 4.36 -24.52 12.22
C GLY A 265 2.97 -24.95 11.72
N GLU A 266 2.03 -25.24 12.63
CA GLU A 266 0.65 -25.50 12.25
C GLU A 266 0.00 -24.22 11.73
N LEU A 267 -0.42 -24.24 10.46
CA LEU A 267 -1.14 -23.15 9.80
C LEU A 267 -2.58 -23.57 9.60
N LYS A 268 -3.50 -22.98 10.36
CA LYS A 268 -4.93 -23.10 10.15
C LYS A 268 -5.39 -22.11 9.10
N THR A 269 -6.20 -22.55 8.14
CA THR A 269 -6.65 -21.71 7.03
C THR A 269 -8.13 -21.88 6.76
N THR A 270 -8.79 -20.81 6.30
CA THR A 270 -10.15 -20.85 5.75
C THR A 270 -10.20 -20.00 4.49
N ASN A 271 -10.60 -20.62 3.37
CA ASN A 271 -10.78 -19.97 2.08
C ASN A 271 -12.27 -19.76 1.79
N ALA A 272 -12.73 -18.53 1.83
CA ALA A 272 -14.06 -18.10 1.47
C ALA A 272 -14.10 -17.48 0.06
N GLY A 273 -13.84 -18.31 -0.96
CA GLY A 273 -13.92 -17.93 -2.37
C GLY A 273 -12.77 -17.05 -2.88
N HIS A 274 -11.67 -16.95 -2.14
CA HIS A 274 -10.49 -16.17 -2.52
C HIS A 274 -9.54 -16.96 -3.43
N ASN A 275 -8.63 -16.26 -4.11
CA ASN A 275 -7.56 -16.86 -4.91
C ASN A 275 -6.74 -17.84 -4.05
N PRO A 276 -6.47 -19.05 -4.54
CA PRO A 276 -5.73 -20.05 -3.77
C PRO A 276 -4.26 -19.61 -3.60
N PRO A 277 -3.76 -19.53 -2.35
CA PRO A 277 -2.36 -19.17 -2.10
C PRO A 277 -1.37 -20.20 -2.63
N LEU A 278 -0.15 -19.73 -2.88
CA LEU A 278 0.98 -20.55 -3.30
C LEU A 278 1.92 -20.79 -2.11
N LEU A 279 2.21 -22.03 -1.81
CA LEU A 279 3.19 -22.45 -0.81
C LEU A 279 4.43 -22.99 -1.51
N LYS A 280 5.54 -22.26 -1.44
CA LYS A 280 6.86 -22.68 -1.88
C LYS A 280 7.58 -23.34 -0.71
N HIS A 281 7.88 -24.63 -0.86
CA HIS A 281 8.63 -25.39 0.14
C HIS A 281 10.14 -25.07 0.09
N ALA A 282 10.83 -25.31 1.19
CA ALA A 282 12.28 -25.13 1.30
C ALA A 282 13.08 -25.90 0.22
N ASN A 283 12.54 -27.02 -0.29
CA ASN A 283 13.12 -27.78 -1.38
C ASN A 283 12.87 -27.21 -2.78
N GLY A 284 12.15 -26.05 -2.87
CA GLY A 284 11.81 -25.35 -4.10
C GLY A 284 10.52 -25.83 -4.78
N SER A 285 9.85 -26.88 -4.30
CA SER A 285 8.57 -27.31 -4.86
C SER A 285 7.44 -26.35 -4.45
N ILE A 286 6.42 -26.18 -5.32
CA ILE A 286 5.26 -25.35 -5.06
C ILE A 286 4.03 -26.20 -4.88
N THR A 287 3.25 -25.91 -3.84
CA THR A 287 1.93 -26.45 -3.57
C THR A 287 0.90 -25.33 -3.64
N VAL A 288 -0.15 -25.49 -4.45
CA VAL A 288 -1.29 -24.57 -4.50
C VAL A 288 -2.32 -25.02 -3.47
N LEU A 289 -2.70 -24.13 -2.55
CA LEU A 289 -3.69 -24.42 -1.51
C LEU A 289 -5.12 -24.29 -2.08
N LYS A 290 -5.56 -25.29 -2.87
CA LYS A 290 -6.80 -25.26 -3.69
C LYS A 290 -8.10 -25.49 -2.89
N HIS A 291 -8.06 -25.49 -1.56
CA HIS A 291 -9.26 -25.70 -0.76
C HIS A 291 -10.21 -24.50 -0.90
N ARG A 292 -11.51 -24.80 -0.99
CA ARG A 292 -12.60 -23.85 -0.86
C ARG A 292 -13.46 -24.31 0.30
N ASP A 293 -13.43 -23.53 1.39
CA ASP A 293 -14.03 -23.92 2.67
C ASP A 293 -15.43 -23.36 2.86
N GLY A 294 -15.88 -22.53 1.89
CA GLY A 294 -17.20 -21.94 1.82
C GLY A 294 -17.32 -20.96 0.65
N PRO A 295 -18.51 -20.39 0.44
CA PRO A 295 -18.74 -19.34 -0.55
C PRO A 295 -18.08 -18.03 -0.10
N VAL A 296 -18.08 -17.02 -0.96
CA VAL A 296 -17.67 -15.66 -0.61
C VAL A 296 -18.49 -15.14 0.59
N VAL A 297 -17.85 -14.36 1.44
CA VAL A 297 -18.45 -13.82 2.68
C VAL A 297 -19.54 -12.80 2.34
N ALA A 298 -20.61 -12.78 3.12
CA ALA A 298 -21.78 -11.91 2.98
C ALA A 298 -22.67 -12.16 1.75
N ALA A 299 -22.42 -13.23 0.96
CA ALA A 299 -23.29 -13.61 -0.14
C ALA A 299 -24.52 -14.39 0.32
N ILE A 300 -24.42 -15.18 1.41
CA ILE A 300 -25.48 -16.04 1.92
C ILE A 300 -25.46 -15.97 3.45
N GLU A 301 -26.54 -15.48 4.05
CA GLU A 301 -26.69 -15.43 5.52
C GLU A 301 -26.75 -16.84 6.13
N GLY A 302 -26.12 -17.01 7.30
CA GLY A 302 -26.16 -18.28 8.06
C GLY A 302 -25.25 -19.38 7.48
N MET A 303 -24.34 -19.06 6.55
CA MET A 303 -23.37 -20.03 6.05
C MET A 303 -22.31 -20.33 7.09
N THR A 304 -21.94 -21.60 7.18
CA THR A 304 -20.81 -22.06 8.00
C THR A 304 -19.64 -22.45 7.09
N TYR A 305 -18.43 -22.22 7.58
CA TYR A 305 -17.18 -22.50 6.86
C TYR A 305 -16.43 -23.64 7.51
N SER A 306 -15.55 -24.29 6.76
CA SER A 306 -14.62 -25.29 7.26
C SER A 306 -13.22 -24.70 7.46
N GLU A 307 -12.38 -25.44 8.18
CA GLU A 307 -10.99 -25.09 8.44
C GLU A 307 -10.08 -26.20 7.91
N GLN A 308 -8.96 -25.82 7.34
CA GLN A 308 -7.89 -26.73 6.93
C GLN A 308 -6.66 -26.47 7.78
N CYS A 309 -5.88 -27.54 8.01
CA CYS A 309 -4.58 -27.45 8.68
C CYS A 309 -3.48 -27.81 7.69
N VAL A 310 -2.49 -26.94 7.57
CA VAL A 310 -1.28 -27.14 6.76
C VAL A 310 -0.09 -27.14 7.70
N GLN A 311 0.78 -28.13 7.62
CA GLN A 311 2.03 -28.15 8.38
C GLN A 311 3.12 -27.45 7.57
N LEU A 312 3.65 -26.34 8.09
CA LEU A 312 4.80 -25.63 7.51
C LEU A 312 6.11 -26.21 8.06
N GLU A 313 7.08 -26.31 7.19
CA GLU A 313 8.47 -26.62 7.52
C GLU A 313 9.33 -25.37 7.48
N LYS A 314 10.46 -25.36 8.21
CA LYS A 314 11.39 -24.23 8.22
C LYS A 314 11.90 -23.92 6.82
N GLY A 315 11.76 -22.66 6.41
CA GLY A 315 12.13 -22.19 5.08
C GLY A 315 10.96 -22.17 4.08
N ASP A 316 9.78 -22.66 4.47
CA ASP A 316 8.59 -22.57 3.64
C ASP A 316 8.14 -21.13 3.49
N THR A 317 7.74 -20.74 2.27
CA THR A 317 7.27 -19.41 1.93
C THR A 317 5.85 -19.47 1.38
N LEU A 318 4.92 -18.73 2.00
CA LEU A 318 3.53 -18.59 1.57
C LEU A 318 3.35 -17.26 0.85
N LEU A 319 2.68 -17.30 -0.30
CA LEU A 319 2.29 -16.14 -1.10
C LEU A 319 0.76 -16.09 -1.21
N LEU A 320 0.15 -15.04 -0.65
CA LEU A 320 -1.26 -14.69 -0.84
C LEU A 320 -1.33 -13.50 -1.79
N PHE A 321 -2.37 -13.45 -2.62
CA PHE A 321 -2.54 -12.40 -3.61
C PHE A 321 -4.01 -12.25 -4.00
N THR A 322 -4.40 -11.06 -4.45
CA THR A 322 -5.72 -10.82 -5.03
C THR A 322 -5.71 -10.99 -6.55
N ASP A 323 -6.88 -11.07 -7.16
CA ASP A 323 -7.05 -11.31 -8.58
C ASP A 323 -6.40 -10.23 -9.45
N GLY A 324 -6.23 -9.00 -8.94
CA GLY A 324 -5.49 -7.95 -9.64
C GLY A 324 -4.07 -8.34 -10.06
N VAL A 325 -3.45 -9.36 -9.42
CA VAL A 325 -2.18 -9.93 -9.89
C VAL A 325 -2.37 -10.82 -11.11
N THR A 326 -3.30 -11.77 -11.04
CA THR A 326 -3.48 -12.80 -12.09
C THR A 326 -4.37 -12.35 -13.23
N GLU A 327 -5.30 -11.41 -12.98
CA GLU A 327 -6.17 -10.82 -13.98
C GLU A 327 -5.58 -9.58 -14.66
N ALA A 328 -4.38 -9.14 -14.25
CA ALA A 328 -3.61 -8.14 -14.98
C ALA A 328 -3.49 -8.50 -16.45
N ASP A 329 -3.93 -7.63 -17.36
CA ASP A 329 -3.94 -7.88 -18.79
C ASP A 329 -2.91 -7.01 -19.55
N ASN A 330 -2.28 -7.61 -20.56
CA ASN A 330 -1.37 -6.89 -21.43
C ASN A 330 -2.12 -6.11 -22.53
N ILE A 331 -1.38 -5.41 -23.39
CA ILE A 331 -1.96 -4.64 -24.51
C ILE A 331 -2.76 -5.48 -25.52
N GLU A 332 -2.59 -6.80 -25.50
CA GLU A 332 -3.32 -7.76 -26.34
C GLU A 332 -4.54 -8.35 -25.65
N GLY A 333 -4.80 -7.97 -24.39
CA GLY A 333 -5.89 -8.50 -23.56
C GLY A 333 -5.64 -9.91 -23.04
N VAL A 334 -4.37 -10.34 -22.96
CA VAL A 334 -3.99 -11.64 -22.39
C VAL A 334 -3.71 -11.46 -20.92
N LEU A 335 -4.35 -12.26 -20.06
CA LEU A 335 -4.16 -12.20 -18.61
C LEU A 335 -2.75 -12.70 -18.20
N PHE A 336 -2.23 -12.17 -17.11
CA PHE A 336 -0.99 -12.65 -16.48
C PHE A 336 -1.10 -14.13 -16.10
N GLY A 337 -2.15 -14.50 -15.38
CA GLY A 337 -2.54 -15.86 -15.07
C GLY A 337 -1.70 -16.56 -14.00
N ASP A 338 -2.27 -17.64 -13.44
CA ASP A 338 -1.66 -18.41 -12.35
C ASP A 338 -0.31 -19.04 -12.76
N ASP A 339 -0.19 -19.57 -13.99
CA ASP A 339 1.03 -20.26 -14.45
C ASP A 339 2.27 -19.35 -14.42
N ARG A 340 2.11 -18.05 -14.77
CA ARG A 340 3.22 -17.09 -14.72
C ARG A 340 3.58 -16.74 -13.28
N LEU A 341 2.60 -16.62 -12.40
CA LEU A 341 2.83 -16.35 -10.98
C LEU A 341 3.54 -17.54 -10.31
N GLU A 342 3.09 -18.77 -10.56
CA GLU A 342 3.76 -19.99 -10.06
C GLU A 342 5.21 -20.05 -10.55
N LYS A 343 5.44 -19.78 -11.84
CA LYS A 343 6.78 -19.74 -12.40
C LYS A 343 7.65 -18.66 -11.75
N LEU A 344 7.12 -17.45 -11.58
CA LEU A 344 7.83 -16.34 -10.92
C LEU A 344 8.28 -16.76 -9.51
N LEU A 345 7.39 -17.36 -8.73
CA LEU A 345 7.69 -17.85 -7.39
C LEU A 345 8.71 -18.99 -7.42
N SER A 346 8.62 -19.91 -8.39
CA SER A 346 9.57 -21.03 -8.57
C SER A 346 10.97 -20.51 -8.90
N ASP A 347 11.07 -19.53 -9.79
CA ASP A 347 12.34 -18.97 -10.26
C ASP A 347 13.00 -18.02 -9.24
N TRP A 348 12.26 -17.59 -8.20
CA TRP A 348 12.76 -16.71 -7.16
C TRP A 348 13.87 -17.37 -6.32
N GLN A 349 15.04 -16.71 -6.27
CA GLN A 349 16.22 -17.19 -5.54
C GLN A 349 16.67 -16.21 -4.42
N GLY A 350 15.91 -15.13 -4.20
CA GLY A 350 16.24 -14.17 -3.15
C GLY A 350 15.80 -14.65 -1.77
N ASP A 351 16.48 -14.15 -0.73
CA ASP A 351 16.21 -14.52 0.68
C ASP A 351 15.22 -13.58 1.37
N SER A 352 14.91 -12.41 0.75
CA SER A 352 14.06 -11.37 1.35
C SER A 352 12.63 -11.48 0.86
N ILE A 353 11.67 -11.57 1.78
CA ILE A 353 10.24 -11.66 1.48
C ILE A 353 9.64 -10.34 1.02
N ASP A 354 10.15 -9.20 1.49
CA ASP A 354 9.77 -7.87 1.02
C ASP A 354 10.21 -7.67 -0.44
N ALA A 355 11.41 -8.14 -0.80
CA ALA A 355 11.86 -8.14 -2.18
C ALA A 355 11.03 -9.08 -3.07
N LEU A 356 10.55 -10.23 -2.55
CA LEU A 356 9.64 -11.11 -3.27
C LEU A 356 8.30 -10.41 -3.56
N ALA A 357 7.67 -9.81 -2.54
CA ALA A 357 6.42 -9.08 -2.72
C ALA A 357 6.57 -7.94 -3.76
N ALA A 358 7.63 -7.15 -3.63
CA ALA A 358 7.94 -6.09 -4.59
C ALA A 358 8.19 -6.63 -6.01
N HIS A 359 8.86 -7.78 -6.15
CA HIS A 359 9.11 -8.41 -7.45
C HIS A 359 7.82 -8.89 -8.13
N VAL A 360 6.88 -9.46 -7.36
CA VAL A 360 5.55 -9.83 -7.90
C VAL A 360 4.85 -8.61 -8.44
N VAL A 361 4.71 -7.54 -7.64
CA VAL A 361 4.03 -6.29 -8.05
C VAL A 361 4.70 -5.66 -9.26
N GLN A 362 6.03 -5.50 -9.27
CA GLN A 362 6.76 -4.94 -10.40
C GLN A 362 6.61 -5.76 -11.69
N THR A 363 6.59 -7.09 -11.57
CA THR A 363 6.41 -7.96 -12.74
C THR A 363 5.00 -7.86 -13.30
N THR A 364 3.98 -7.73 -12.43
CA THR A 364 2.59 -7.51 -12.81
C THR A 364 2.46 -6.18 -13.57
N HIS A 365 2.98 -5.07 -13.03
CA HIS A 365 2.97 -3.78 -13.73
C HIS A 365 3.74 -3.79 -15.06
N ALA A 366 4.90 -4.45 -15.10
CA ALA A 366 5.66 -4.59 -16.34
C ALA A 366 4.89 -5.37 -17.41
N TYR A 367 3.99 -6.27 -16.99
CA TYR A 367 3.14 -7.03 -17.90
C TYR A 367 1.95 -6.22 -18.42
N GLU A 368 1.30 -5.41 -17.58
CA GLU A 368 0.19 -4.52 -17.97
C GLU A 368 0.63 -3.39 -18.89
N GLY A 369 1.87 -2.87 -18.72
CA GLY A 369 2.38 -1.69 -19.41
C GLY A 369 2.02 -0.38 -18.69
N GLU A 370 2.59 0.74 -19.18
CA GLU A 370 2.42 2.06 -18.56
C GLU A 370 0.95 2.47 -18.48
N ASP A 371 0.50 2.92 -17.28
CA ASP A 371 -0.80 3.51 -16.95
C ASP A 371 -2.05 2.58 -17.03
N ARG A 372 -1.92 1.26 -16.82
CA ARG A 372 -3.03 0.31 -17.03
C ARG A 372 -3.40 -0.56 -15.83
N GLN A 373 -3.31 -0.09 -14.62
CA GLN A 373 -3.80 -0.91 -13.51
C GLN A 373 -5.34 -1.05 -13.57
N ALA A 374 -5.82 -2.27 -13.86
CA ALA A 374 -7.26 -2.56 -14.02
C ALA A 374 -7.96 -2.80 -12.69
N ASP A 375 -7.30 -3.43 -11.72
CA ASP A 375 -7.81 -3.73 -10.38
C ASP A 375 -6.79 -3.50 -9.28
N ASP A 376 -7.24 -3.50 -8.02
CA ASP A 376 -6.38 -3.38 -6.86
C ASP A 376 -5.39 -4.56 -6.82
N ILE A 377 -4.13 -4.30 -6.48
CA ILE A 377 -3.10 -5.33 -6.36
C ILE A 377 -2.73 -5.47 -4.89
N THR A 378 -3.01 -6.63 -4.33
CA THR A 378 -2.58 -6.97 -2.97
C THR A 378 -1.72 -8.22 -3.01
N VAL A 379 -0.54 -8.15 -2.40
CA VAL A 379 0.40 -9.26 -2.25
C VAL A 379 0.84 -9.34 -0.81
N LEU A 380 0.71 -10.52 -0.18
CA LEU A 380 1.23 -10.80 1.13
C LEU A 380 2.16 -12.01 1.05
N THR A 381 3.37 -11.85 1.55
CA THR A 381 4.41 -12.90 1.62
C THR A 381 4.73 -13.22 3.07
N MET A 382 4.86 -14.49 3.40
CA MET A 382 5.28 -14.94 4.72
C MET A 382 6.31 -16.08 4.57
N ASN A 383 7.42 -16.00 5.30
CA ASN A 383 8.38 -17.09 5.42
C ASN A 383 8.39 -17.62 6.85
N TYR A 384 8.32 -18.94 6.98
CA TYR A 384 8.33 -19.62 8.27
C TYR A 384 9.74 -20.06 8.65
N HIS A 385 10.28 -19.49 9.73
CA HIS A 385 11.59 -19.83 10.27
C HIS A 385 11.51 -20.89 11.37
N GLY A 386 10.34 -21.05 12.00
CA GLY A 386 10.11 -21.81 13.20
C GLY A 386 10.75 -21.14 14.43
N LYS A 387 9.95 -20.84 15.42
CA LYS A 387 10.47 -20.44 16.73
C LYS A 387 11.30 -21.63 17.24
N ASN A 388 12.50 -21.39 17.71
CA ASN A 388 13.26 -22.46 18.37
C ASN A 388 12.48 -22.85 19.62
N THR A 389 11.60 -23.82 19.52
CA THR A 389 10.88 -24.38 20.66
C THR A 389 11.92 -25.04 21.57
N VAL A 390 11.86 -24.72 22.84
CA VAL A 390 12.52 -25.56 23.83
C VAL A 390 11.69 -26.84 23.87
N ASP A 391 12.17 -27.90 23.19
CA ASP A 391 11.61 -29.23 23.40
C ASP A 391 11.57 -29.52 24.89
N ALA A 392 10.48 -30.12 25.39
CA ALA A 392 10.43 -30.56 26.78
C ALA A 392 11.67 -31.41 27.15
N ASN A 393 12.32 -32.02 26.18
CA ASN A 393 13.52 -32.83 26.35
C ASN A 393 14.84 -32.08 26.21
N GLY A 394 14.85 -30.81 25.74
CA GLY A 394 16.08 -30.04 25.57
C GLY A 394 16.00 -28.94 24.52
N PHE A 395 17.12 -28.23 24.33
CA PHE A 395 17.31 -27.24 23.26
C PHE A 395 18.75 -27.18 22.81
N GLU A 396 18.97 -26.68 21.60
CA GLU A 396 20.28 -26.32 21.06
C GLU A 396 20.27 -24.82 20.69
N ILE A 397 21.38 -24.15 20.97
CA ILE A 397 21.58 -22.75 20.59
C ILE A 397 23.04 -22.51 20.22
N GLY A 398 23.29 -21.85 19.10
CA GLY A 398 24.60 -21.36 18.71
C GLY A 398 24.66 -19.85 18.94
N ILE A 399 25.69 -19.38 19.64
CA ILE A 399 25.94 -17.95 19.85
C ILE A 399 27.29 -17.56 19.25
N ASP A 400 27.41 -16.30 18.87
CA ASP A 400 28.71 -15.71 18.54
C ASP A 400 29.49 -15.39 19.85
N ASN A 401 30.82 -15.23 19.75
CA ASN A 401 31.71 -14.90 20.87
C ASN A 401 31.55 -13.44 21.37
N ASP A 402 30.31 -13.05 21.69
CA ASP A 402 29.90 -11.74 22.20
C ASP A 402 29.23 -11.90 23.58
N LEU A 403 29.73 -11.18 24.60
CA LEU A 403 29.22 -11.24 25.97
C LEU A 403 27.71 -10.92 26.05
N SER A 404 27.18 -10.05 25.17
CA SER A 404 25.77 -9.73 25.13
C SER A 404 24.86 -10.93 24.75
N LYS A 405 25.45 -11.99 24.20
CA LYS A 405 24.71 -13.20 23.80
C LYS A 405 24.50 -14.19 24.96
N ILE A 406 25.17 -13.98 26.10
CA ILE A 406 24.97 -14.84 27.29
C ILE A 406 23.52 -14.71 27.81
N ASP A 407 22.96 -13.49 27.77
CA ASP A 407 21.58 -13.27 28.18
C ASP A 407 20.58 -14.11 27.36
N LEU A 408 20.81 -14.27 26.06
CA LEU A 408 19.99 -15.11 25.18
C LEU A 408 20.00 -16.59 25.60
N VAL A 409 21.18 -17.12 26.01
CA VAL A 409 21.29 -18.49 26.53
C VAL A 409 20.52 -18.63 27.85
N ASN A 410 20.66 -17.65 28.73
CA ASN A 410 19.94 -17.64 30.01
C ASN A 410 18.42 -17.54 29.84
N GLU A 411 17.93 -16.71 28.93
CA GLU A 411 16.51 -16.62 28.60
C GLU A 411 15.97 -17.97 28.08
N ARG A 412 16.69 -18.58 27.13
CA ARG A 412 16.31 -19.89 26.57
C ARG A 412 16.29 -20.97 27.64
N PHE A 413 17.27 -20.98 28.53
CA PHE A 413 17.30 -21.92 29.65
C PHE A 413 16.17 -21.67 30.66
N MET A 414 15.77 -20.44 30.90
CA MET A 414 14.64 -20.13 31.77
C MET A 414 13.32 -20.69 31.24
N LEU A 415 13.10 -20.61 29.92
CA LEU A 415 11.92 -21.22 29.28
C LEU A 415 11.95 -22.75 29.43
N PHE A 416 13.11 -23.38 29.19
CA PHE A 416 13.30 -24.82 29.40
C PHE A 416 13.07 -25.21 30.87
N SER A 417 13.58 -24.43 31.80
CA SER A 417 13.42 -24.63 33.24
C SER A 417 11.97 -24.55 33.68
N GLN A 418 11.19 -23.62 33.13
CA GLN A 418 9.75 -23.48 33.39
C GLN A 418 8.96 -24.65 32.79
N ALA A 419 9.23 -25.00 31.52
CA ALA A 419 8.55 -26.09 30.81
C ALA A 419 8.77 -27.46 31.51
N ASN A 420 9.89 -27.65 32.19
CA ASN A 420 10.24 -28.88 32.92
C ASN A 420 10.06 -28.78 34.43
N GLU A 421 9.48 -27.70 34.94
CA GLU A 421 9.24 -27.47 36.37
C GLU A 421 10.52 -27.66 37.23
N LEU A 422 11.69 -27.23 36.72
CA LEU A 422 12.97 -27.44 37.41
C LEU A 422 13.00 -26.68 38.75
N PRO A 423 13.53 -27.30 39.82
CA PRO A 423 13.71 -26.64 41.10
C PRO A 423 14.54 -25.37 40.97
N LYS A 424 14.15 -24.30 41.67
CA LYS A 424 14.82 -23.00 41.61
C LYS A 424 16.32 -23.08 41.89
N LYS A 425 16.72 -23.98 42.79
CA LYS A 425 18.14 -24.22 43.15
C LYS A 425 18.90 -24.82 41.97
N THR A 426 18.33 -25.81 41.27
CA THR A 426 18.90 -26.42 40.05
C THR A 426 19.03 -25.39 38.95
N ALA A 427 17.97 -24.62 38.68
CA ALA A 427 18.00 -23.56 37.68
C ALA A 427 19.04 -22.46 37.98
N ALA A 428 19.18 -22.03 39.23
CA ALA A 428 20.18 -21.05 39.62
C ALA A 428 21.63 -21.55 39.46
N ALA A 429 21.88 -22.81 39.79
CA ALA A 429 23.20 -23.41 39.61
C ALA A 429 23.63 -23.50 38.14
N ILE A 430 22.69 -23.85 37.26
CA ILE A 430 22.95 -23.96 35.83
C ILE A 430 23.17 -22.57 35.20
N ARG A 431 22.35 -21.57 35.56
CA ARG A 431 22.56 -20.19 35.07
C ARG A 431 23.93 -19.63 35.47
N MET A 432 24.34 -19.83 36.72
CA MET A 432 25.66 -19.43 37.15
C MET A 432 26.77 -20.13 36.35
N ALA A 433 26.55 -21.41 35.99
CA ALA A 433 27.51 -22.13 35.14
C ALA A 433 27.61 -21.56 33.74
N PHE A 434 26.49 -21.14 33.13
CA PHE A 434 26.46 -20.43 31.84
C PHE A 434 27.23 -19.10 31.93
N ASP A 435 26.90 -18.28 32.92
CA ASP A 435 27.52 -16.96 33.07
C ASP A 435 29.05 -17.10 33.18
N GLU A 436 29.52 -18.03 33.98
CA GLU A 436 30.97 -18.22 34.27
C GLU A 436 31.71 -18.87 33.08
N LEU A 437 31.19 -19.96 32.55
CA LEU A 437 31.87 -20.70 31.48
C LEU A 437 31.81 -19.97 30.14
N LEU A 438 30.69 -19.38 29.77
CA LEU A 438 30.57 -18.63 28.52
C LEU A 438 31.40 -17.34 28.55
N THR A 439 31.43 -16.62 29.71
CA THR A 439 32.34 -15.47 29.90
C THR A 439 33.79 -15.88 29.70
N ASN A 440 34.22 -17.01 30.27
CA ASN A 440 35.58 -17.50 30.13
C ASN A 440 35.90 -17.90 28.67
N ILE A 441 35.00 -18.58 27.98
CA ILE A 441 35.18 -18.98 26.58
C ILE A 441 35.27 -17.73 25.69
N ILE A 442 34.34 -16.79 25.81
CA ILE A 442 34.27 -15.58 25.00
C ILE A 442 35.52 -14.70 25.24
N SER A 443 35.96 -14.57 26.49
CA SER A 443 37.05 -13.66 26.84
C SER A 443 38.47 -14.24 26.62
N TYR A 444 38.62 -15.56 26.64
CA TYR A 444 39.95 -16.19 26.70
C TYR A 444 40.19 -17.32 25.69
N ALA A 445 39.16 -17.82 24.98
CA ALA A 445 39.36 -18.97 24.10
C ALA A 445 39.84 -18.59 22.69
N TYR A 446 39.83 -17.32 22.32
CA TYR A 446 40.15 -16.87 20.97
C TYR A 446 41.24 -15.81 20.99
N ASP A 447 42.28 -15.99 20.14
CA ASP A 447 43.44 -15.09 20.05
C ASP A 447 43.28 -14.03 18.94
N ASP A 448 42.14 -14.02 18.20
CA ASP A 448 41.83 -13.11 17.12
C ASP A 448 40.54 -12.31 17.41
N GLU A 449 40.30 -11.25 16.63
CA GLU A 449 39.06 -10.44 16.69
C GLU A 449 37.94 -10.99 15.77
N GLY A 450 38.06 -12.25 15.31
CA GLY A 450 37.09 -12.89 14.43
C GLY A 450 35.81 -13.28 15.14
N GLN A 451 34.71 -13.43 14.35
CA GLN A 451 33.48 -14.02 14.85
C GLN A 451 33.63 -15.55 14.90
N HIS A 452 33.43 -16.11 16.09
CA HIS A 452 33.49 -17.54 16.35
C HIS A 452 32.18 -18.03 16.94
N LYS A 453 31.75 -19.24 16.57
CA LYS A 453 30.52 -19.82 17.09
C LYS A 453 30.81 -20.70 18.31
N ILE A 454 29.93 -20.62 19.29
CA ILE A 454 29.87 -21.44 20.49
C ILE A 454 28.51 -22.16 20.46
N ASP A 455 28.52 -23.48 20.39
CA ASP A 455 27.32 -24.29 20.36
C ASP A 455 26.99 -24.83 21.77
N ILE A 456 25.76 -24.59 22.22
CA ILE A 456 25.25 -25.02 23.51
C ILE A 456 24.08 -25.97 23.29
N ARG A 457 24.15 -27.16 23.86
CA ARG A 457 23.07 -28.13 23.88
C ARG A 457 22.67 -28.41 25.32
N VAL A 458 21.38 -28.30 25.63
CA VAL A 458 20.79 -28.64 26.92
C VAL A 458 19.80 -29.77 26.71
N SER A 459 19.81 -30.79 27.55
CA SER A 459 18.88 -31.93 27.47
C SER A 459 18.50 -32.44 28.85
N LEU A 460 17.28 -32.92 28.99
CA LEU A 460 16.78 -33.60 30.18
C LEU A 460 16.92 -35.09 29.97
N LEU A 461 17.73 -35.75 30.76
CA LEU A 461 18.01 -37.18 30.69
C LEU A 461 17.95 -37.82 32.09
N ASN A 462 17.06 -38.78 32.31
CA ASN A 462 16.97 -39.55 33.55
C ASN A 462 17.01 -38.71 34.84
N ASP A 463 16.14 -37.70 34.93
CA ASP A 463 16.04 -36.79 36.07
C ASP A 463 17.30 -35.92 36.30
N ALA A 464 18.08 -35.68 35.26
CA ALA A 464 19.22 -34.76 35.30
C ALA A 464 19.23 -33.87 34.06
N VAL A 465 19.64 -32.60 34.25
CA VAL A 465 19.93 -31.70 33.14
C VAL A 465 21.36 -31.92 32.71
N VAL A 466 21.54 -32.24 31.43
CA VAL A 466 22.85 -32.42 30.78
C VAL A 466 23.07 -31.27 29.84
N ILE A 467 24.21 -30.57 29.98
CA ILE A 467 24.61 -29.41 29.19
C ILE A 467 25.91 -29.76 28.47
N VAL A 468 25.99 -29.49 27.18
CA VAL A 468 27.17 -29.64 26.36
C VAL A 468 27.51 -28.30 25.73
N ILE A 469 28.65 -27.74 26.02
CA ILE A 469 29.16 -26.51 25.41
C ILE A 469 30.35 -26.90 24.51
N THR A 470 30.29 -26.50 23.24
CA THR A 470 31.32 -26.80 22.24
C THR A 470 31.85 -25.50 21.64
N ASP A 471 33.15 -25.29 21.65
CA ASP A 471 33.82 -24.15 21.05
C ASP A 471 35.06 -24.53 20.24
N GLY A 472 35.44 -23.71 19.26
CA GLY A 472 36.59 -23.91 18.39
C GLY A 472 37.88 -23.23 18.89
N GLY A 473 37.89 -22.69 20.10
CA GLY A 473 39.01 -21.91 20.66
C GLY A 473 40.26 -22.73 20.96
N ILE A 474 41.26 -22.06 21.55
CA ILE A 474 42.49 -22.72 22.00
C ILE A 474 42.16 -23.82 23.02
N PRO A 475 42.98 -24.89 23.14
CA PRO A 475 42.80 -25.93 24.15
C PRO A 475 42.87 -25.33 25.57
N PHE A 476 41.74 -25.30 26.25
CA PHE A 476 41.67 -24.79 27.62
C PHE A 476 40.70 -25.63 28.45
N ASN A 477 41.22 -26.24 29.53
CA ASN A 477 40.41 -26.97 30.50
C ASN A 477 40.10 -26.08 31.70
N PRO A 478 38.88 -25.51 31.83
CA PRO A 478 38.56 -24.59 32.92
C PRO A 478 38.66 -25.24 34.32
N PHE A 479 38.53 -26.59 34.40
CA PHE A 479 38.52 -27.33 35.67
C PHE A 479 39.88 -27.76 36.15
N GLN A 480 41.00 -27.49 35.45
CA GLN A 480 42.36 -27.76 35.88
C GLN A 480 43.05 -26.58 36.60
N LEU A 481 42.36 -25.45 36.75
CA LEU A 481 42.87 -24.32 37.53
C LEU A 481 43.03 -24.71 39.00
N LYS A 482 44.14 -24.30 39.64
CA LYS A 482 44.38 -24.52 41.07
C LYS A 482 43.25 -23.88 41.87
N THR A 483 42.74 -24.63 42.88
CA THR A 483 41.75 -24.12 43.83
C THR A 483 42.30 -22.82 44.46
N PRO A 484 41.54 -21.71 44.39
CA PRO A 484 41.97 -20.47 45.05
C PRO A 484 42.12 -20.71 46.57
N ASP A 485 43.15 -20.15 47.17
CA ASP A 485 43.33 -20.20 48.64
C ASP A 485 42.24 -19.33 49.28
N THR A 486 41.19 -19.97 49.82
CA THR A 486 40.05 -19.29 50.45
C THR A 486 40.40 -18.68 51.82
N GLU A 487 41.59 -18.96 52.38
CA GLU A 487 42.08 -18.43 53.66
C GLU A 487 43.01 -17.20 53.52
N ALA A 488 43.41 -16.85 52.27
CA ALA A 488 44.23 -15.67 52.02
C ALA A 488 43.44 -14.36 52.18
N SER A 489 44.15 -13.28 52.56
CA SER A 489 43.54 -11.96 52.73
C SER A 489 43.02 -11.41 51.41
N ILE A 490 42.00 -10.51 51.47
CA ILE A 490 41.31 -9.95 50.27
C ILE A 490 42.26 -9.29 49.27
N ASP A 491 43.40 -8.77 49.75
CA ASP A 491 44.41 -8.07 48.94
C ASP A 491 45.42 -9.02 48.24
N ASP A 492 45.50 -10.29 48.62
CA ASP A 492 46.42 -11.30 48.10
C ASP A 492 45.72 -12.40 47.25
N ARG A 493 44.44 -12.27 46.97
CA ARG A 493 43.70 -13.23 46.16
C ARG A 493 43.92 -12.96 44.67
N ASP A 494 44.44 -13.97 43.96
CA ASP A 494 44.43 -13.98 42.49
C ASP A 494 42.99 -13.80 41.99
N ILE A 495 42.74 -12.76 41.18
CA ILE A 495 41.43 -12.41 40.62
C ILE A 495 41.08 -13.35 39.45
N GLY A 496 41.09 -14.65 39.66
CA GLY A 496 40.73 -15.62 38.63
C GLY A 496 40.56 -17.02 39.19
N GLY A 497 39.47 -17.71 38.84
CA GLY A 497 39.20 -19.11 39.17
C GLY A 497 38.16 -19.39 40.27
N LEU A 498 37.66 -18.36 40.96
CA LEU A 498 36.63 -18.54 42.00
C LEU A 498 35.28 -19.00 41.42
N GLY A 499 34.90 -18.48 40.26
CA GLY A 499 33.64 -18.82 39.60
C GLY A 499 33.60 -20.24 39.08
N VAL A 500 34.68 -20.70 38.42
CA VAL A 500 34.78 -22.08 37.93
C VAL A 500 34.82 -23.08 39.13
N HIS A 501 35.43 -22.69 40.28
CA HIS A 501 35.39 -23.50 41.50
C HIS A 501 33.94 -23.64 42.01
N LEU A 502 33.16 -22.56 42.06
CA LEU A 502 31.76 -22.56 42.46
C LEU A 502 30.89 -23.42 41.49
N VAL A 503 31.14 -23.31 40.19
CA VAL A 503 30.46 -24.17 39.19
C VAL A 503 30.70 -25.65 39.49
N ARG A 504 31.94 -26.02 39.84
CA ARG A 504 32.32 -27.41 40.19
C ARG A 504 31.66 -27.91 41.48
N GLU A 505 31.48 -27.05 42.47
CA GLU A 505 30.78 -27.39 43.72
C GLU A 505 29.26 -27.46 43.57
N MET A 506 28.68 -26.72 42.64
CA MET A 506 27.21 -26.65 42.42
C MET A 506 26.68 -27.74 41.48
N LEU A 507 27.52 -28.26 40.60
CA LEU A 507 27.14 -29.28 39.62
C LEU A 507 27.59 -30.65 40.09
N ASP A 508 26.83 -31.69 39.68
CA ASP A 508 27.10 -33.08 40.14
C ASP A 508 28.23 -33.72 39.33
N GLN A 509 28.36 -33.35 38.07
CA GLN A 509 29.46 -33.79 37.21
C GLN A 509 29.90 -32.69 36.26
N VAL A 510 31.21 -32.57 36.07
CA VAL A 510 31.82 -31.68 35.08
C VAL A 510 32.93 -32.45 34.37
N ASN A 511 32.94 -32.37 33.03
CA ASN A 511 33.92 -33.07 32.21
C ASN A 511 34.40 -32.13 31.08
N TYR A 512 35.66 -32.22 30.74
CA TYR A 512 36.25 -31.52 29.59
C TYR A 512 36.95 -32.53 28.69
N GLN A 513 36.72 -32.41 27.39
CA GLN A 513 37.42 -33.21 26.36
C GLN A 513 37.82 -32.30 25.20
N ARG A 514 39.02 -32.52 24.64
CA ARG A 514 39.41 -31.95 23.35
C ARG A 514 39.14 -32.97 22.26
N LYS A 515 38.22 -32.65 21.31
CA LYS A 515 37.88 -33.50 20.17
C LYS A 515 38.22 -32.78 18.87
N VAL A 516 39.15 -33.34 18.10
CA VAL A 516 39.68 -32.76 16.88
C VAL A 516 40.20 -31.33 17.19
N ASN A 517 39.53 -30.27 16.73
CA ASN A 517 39.90 -28.86 17.00
C ASN A 517 38.89 -28.14 17.89
N GLN A 518 38.06 -28.84 18.64
CA GLN A 518 37.02 -28.28 19.48
C GLN A 518 37.21 -28.64 20.95
N ASN A 519 36.94 -27.71 21.82
CA ASN A 519 36.75 -27.94 23.25
C ASN A 519 35.30 -28.40 23.45
N VAL A 520 35.11 -29.44 24.27
CA VAL A 520 33.78 -29.95 24.64
C VAL A 520 33.70 -30.00 26.14
N VAL A 521 32.88 -29.16 26.74
CA VAL A 521 32.55 -29.15 28.17
C VAL A 521 31.22 -29.80 28.37
N THR A 522 31.15 -30.80 29.23
CA THR A 522 29.88 -31.45 29.59
C THR A 522 29.61 -31.25 31.07
N LEU A 523 28.44 -30.77 31.40
CA LEU A 523 27.97 -30.49 32.76
C LEU A 523 26.71 -31.35 33.02
N VAL A 524 26.56 -31.84 34.23
CA VAL A 524 25.38 -32.61 34.65
C VAL A 524 24.92 -32.06 36.01
N LYS A 525 23.59 -31.80 36.08
CA LYS A 525 22.92 -31.43 37.34
C LYS A 525 21.66 -32.26 37.53
N GLY A 526 21.60 -33.04 38.57
CA GLY A 526 20.39 -33.79 38.97
C GLY A 526 19.28 -32.85 39.42
N ILE A 527 18.05 -33.32 39.17
CA ILE A 527 16.84 -32.70 39.66
C ILE A 527 16.52 -33.33 40.99
N ASP A 528 17.03 -32.72 42.08
CA ASP A 528 16.66 -33.13 43.42
C ASP A 528 15.21 -32.68 43.69
N PRO A 529 14.27 -33.56 44.03
CA PRO A 529 12.95 -33.14 44.47
C PRO A 529 13.10 -32.27 45.72
N GLU A 530 12.49 -31.10 45.70
CA GLU A 530 12.38 -30.27 46.93
C GLU A 530 11.64 -31.04 47.99
N PHE A 531 12.26 -31.24 49.14
CA PHE A 531 11.63 -31.71 50.38
C PHE A 531 10.88 -30.58 51.02
#